data_b2b7b58ea8b6dbc6638384d82876a14b
#
_entry.id   b2b7b58ea8b6dbc6638384d82876a14b
#
_cell.length_a   1.000
_cell.length_b   1.000
_cell.length_c   1.000
_cell.angle_alpha   90.00
_cell.angle_beta   90.00
_cell.angle_gamma   90.00
#
_symmetry.space_group_name_H-M   'P 1'
#
loop_
_entity.id
_entity.type
_entity.pdbx_description
1 polymer ?
#
loop_
_entity_poly.entity_id
_entity_poly.type
_entity_poly.pdbx_seq_one_letter_code
_entity_poly.pdbx_strand_id
1 'polypeptide(L)'
;MKDIIIIGAGPAGLTAAIYAVRAGKSVTVIEKSTFGGQMTFSPKIENYPGFSEISGNELADKMVEQALGLGAEIECAEVTAIAYNKKEKFYTLTTPDGDFEAKSVIIAVGSHHRRLGLEGEEELVGHGISFCAVCDGAFYTGGEIAVIGGGNSAAVEALLLAKIAKKLTIVQNLPDLTCEANTAAELKSMENVEIIYNTVVEEYVSEGGELTGIVVKNTETGALTKLKVDGIFLAVGMSPATDIFKDIAPIDPYGYLIASDDGDMGCEGVFAAGDCRKKGVRQISTATSDGACAALAACKYVDSL
;
A
#
# COMPACT_ATOMS: atom_id res chain seq x y z
N MET A 1 29.95 -5.72 0.45
CA MET A 1 29.19 -4.97 1.49
C MET A 1 28.86 -3.60 0.95
N LYS A 2 27.61 -3.13 1.06
CA LYS A 2 27.10 -1.83 0.65
C LYS A 2 27.02 -0.87 1.83
N ASP A 3 26.94 0.42 1.56
CA ASP A 3 26.63 1.39 2.62
C ASP A 3 25.17 1.23 3.07
N ILE A 4 24.23 1.16 2.10
CA ILE A 4 22.79 1.05 2.38
C ILE A 4 22.17 -0.01 1.47
N ILE A 5 21.38 -0.90 2.05
CA ILE A 5 20.44 -1.75 1.32
C ILE A 5 19.02 -1.30 1.62
N ILE A 6 18.20 -1.21 0.56
CA ILE A 6 16.80 -0.82 0.62
C ILE A 6 15.95 -2.04 0.24
N ILE A 7 14.99 -2.42 1.09
CA ILE A 7 14.11 -3.55 0.84
C ILE A 7 12.77 -3.02 0.34
N GLY A 8 12.48 -3.26 -0.94
CA GLY A 8 11.29 -2.80 -1.64
C GLY A 8 11.56 -1.67 -2.63
N ALA A 9 11.15 -1.86 -3.89
CA ALA A 9 11.28 -0.90 -4.99
C ALA A 9 9.96 -0.16 -5.30
N GLY A 10 9.15 0.11 -4.29
CA GLY A 10 8.04 1.05 -4.40
C GLY A 10 8.51 2.51 -4.37
N PRO A 11 7.57 3.50 -4.42
CA PRO A 11 7.93 4.92 -4.42
C PRO A 11 8.84 5.34 -3.26
N ALA A 12 8.66 4.77 -2.08
CA ALA A 12 9.49 5.04 -0.91
C ALA A 12 10.93 4.54 -1.11
N GLY A 13 11.09 3.28 -1.53
CA GLY A 13 12.41 2.68 -1.71
C GLY A 13 13.19 3.30 -2.87
N LEU A 14 12.54 3.54 -4.02
CA LEU A 14 13.17 4.21 -5.16
C LEU A 14 13.60 5.63 -4.83
N THR A 15 12.77 6.39 -4.08
CA THR A 15 13.14 7.72 -3.61
C THR A 15 14.32 7.65 -2.63
N ALA A 16 14.30 6.69 -1.70
CA ALA A 16 15.41 6.50 -0.77
C ALA A 16 16.72 6.20 -1.52
N ALA A 17 16.68 5.37 -2.57
CA ALA A 17 17.85 5.08 -3.41
C ALA A 17 18.39 6.34 -4.08
N ILE A 18 17.52 7.15 -4.70
CA ILE A 18 17.89 8.42 -5.35
C ILE A 18 18.61 9.34 -4.36
N TYR A 19 18.06 9.53 -3.16
CA TYR A 19 18.64 10.43 -2.16
C TYR A 19 19.97 9.90 -1.61
N ALA A 20 20.07 8.61 -1.32
CA ALA A 20 21.27 8.00 -0.75
C ALA A 20 22.43 7.99 -1.77
N VAL A 21 22.18 7.65 -3.04
CA VAL A 21 23.22 7.72 -4.10
C VAL A 21 23.68 9.16 -4.31
N ARG A 22 22.76 10.14 -4.33
CA ARG A 22 23.11 11.58 -4.43
C ARG A 22 23.93 12.07 -3.23
N ALA A 23 23.80 11.42 -2.06
CA ALA A 23 24.64 11.65 -0.87
C ALA A 23 25.97 10.87 -0.92
N GLY A 24 26.33 10.25 -2.06
CA GLY A 24 27.58 9.53 -2.26
C GLY A 24 27.66 8.15 -1.64
N LYS A 25 26.51 7.52 -1.29
CA LYS A 25 26.49 6.15 -0.73
C LYS A 25 26.37 5.11 -1.83
N SER A 26 26.98 3.93 -1.58
CA SER A 26 26.74 2.73 -2.39
C SER A 26 25.41 2.10 -1.96
N VAL A 27 24.49 1.93 -2.92
CA VAL A 27 23.10 1.53 -2.66
C VAL A 27 22.70 0.33 -3.52
N THR A 28 22.06 -0.65 -2.91
CA THR A 28 21.33 -1.71 -3.60
C THR A 28 19.88 -1.72 -3.12
N VAL A 29 18.93 -1.71 -4.05
CA VAL A 29 17.51 -1.93 -3.80
C VAL A 29 17.20 -3.40 -4.09
N ILE A 30 16.54 -4.09 -3.17
CA ILE A 30 16.11 -5.48 -3.36
C ILE A 30 14.59 -5.51 -3.45
N GLU A 31 14.05 -6.01 -4.56
CA GLU A 31 12.62 -6.13 -4.81
C GLU A 31 12.26 -7.57 -5.20
N LYS A 32 11.23 -8.12 -4.59
CA LYS A 32 10.85 -9.52 -4.80
C LYS A 32 9.94 -9.76 -6.00
N SER A 33 9.25 -8.71 -6.50
CA SER A 33 8.25 -8.88 -7.55
C SER A 33 8.32 -7.79 -8.60
N THR A 34 7.52 -6.73 -8.45
CA THR A 34 7.34 -5.67 -9.46
C THR A 34 7.90 -4.35 -8.98
N PHE A 35 8.75 -3.73 -9.79
CA PHE A 35 9.27 -2.39 -9.52
C PHE A 35 8.14 -1.36 -9.61
N GLY A 36 8.04 -0.49 -8.60
CA GLY A 36 6.97 0.50 -8.46
C GLY A 36 5.94 0.14 -7.38
N GLY A 37 5.87 -1.13 -6.96
CA GLY A 37 4.97 -1.59 -5.90
C GLY A 37 3.49 -1.33 -6.24
N GLN A 38 2.68 -0.97 -5.23
CA GLN A 38 1.22 -0.84 -5.39
C GLN A 38 0.76 0.21 -6.41
N MET A 39 1.56 1.23 -6.71
CA MET A 39 1.16 2.25 -7.70
C MET A 39 0.99 1.68 -9.10
N THR A 40 1.65 0.57 -9.44
CA THR A 40 1.58 -0.06 -10.78
C THR A 40 0.18 -0.59 -11.12
N PHE A 41 -0.67 -0.82 -10.13
CA PHE A 41 -2.07 -1.21 -10.34
C PHE A 41 -2.98 -0.03 -10.74
N SER A 42 -2.50 1.22 -10.61
CA SER A 42 -3.30 2.39 -10.98
C SER A 42 -3.12 2.71 -12.46
N PRO A 43 -4.17 2.57 -13.29
CA PRO A 43 -4.08 2.90 -14.72
C PRO A 43 -3.88 4.41 -14.94
N LYS A 44 -4.30 5.23 -13.96
CA LYS A 44 -4.25 6.68 -14.02
C LYS A 44 -3.97 7.29 -12.64
N ILE A 45 -2.97 8.18 -12.56
CA ILE A 45 -2.58 8.94 -11.37
C ILE A 45 -2.67 10.43 -11.72
N GLU A 46 -3.49 11.19 -10.99
CA GLU A 46 -3.70 12.63 -11.18
C GLU A 46 -3.33 13.46 -9.94
N ASN A 47 -2.92 12.78 -8.85
CA ASN A 47 -2.65 13.38 -7.54
C ASN A 47 -1.17 13.34 -7.15
N TYR A 48 -0.27 13.03 -8.09
CA TYR A 48 1.18 13.11 -7.87
C TYR A 48 1.75 14.38 -8.49
N PRO A 49 2.29 15.33 -7.68
CA PRO A 49 2.80 16.61 -8.19
C PRO A 49 3.88 16.42 -9.25
N GLY A 50 3.79 17.19 -10.35
CA GLY A 50 4.69 17.14 -11.48
C GLY A 50 4.08 16.53 -12.72
N PHE A 51 2.96 15.83 -12.60
CA PHE A 51 2.18 15.28 -13.71
C PHE A 51 0.72 15.68 -13.56
N SER A 52 0.10 16.16 -14.65
CA SER A 52 -1.36 16.34 -14.70
C SER A 52 -2.07 15.00 -14.75
N GLU A 53 -1.43 14.03 -15.40
CA GLU A 53 -1.87 12.64 -15.54
C GLU A 53 -0.68 11.77 -15.91
N ILE A 54 -0.56 10.59 -15.30
CA ILE A 54 0.44 9.57 -15.64
C ILE A 54 -0.07 8.20 -15.18
N SER A 55 0.28 7.11 -15.89
CA SER A 55 -0.02 5.77 -15.38
C SER A 55 0.97 5.36 -14.27
N GLY A 56 0.52 4.44 -13.41
CA GLY A 56 1.39 3.93 -12.33
C GLY A 56 2.63 3.22 -12.85
N ASN A 57 2.50 2.48 -13.96
CA ASN A 57 3.64 1.84 -14.61
C ASN A 57 4.63 2.85 -15.17
N GLU A 58 4.15 3.87 -15.91
CA GLU A 58 5.03 4.90 -16.46
C GLU A 58 5.76 5.71 -15.35
N LEU A 59 5.07 5.99 -14.24
CA LEU A 59 5.71 6.65 -13.09
C LEU A 59 6.76 5.75 -12.45
N ALA A 60 6.49 4.44 -12.33
CA ALA A 60 7.43 3.46 -11.82
C ALA A 60 8.69 3.39 -12.68
N ASP A 61 8.53 3.28 -14.00
CA ASP A 61 9.63 3.24 -14.95
C ASP A 61 10.52 4.48 -14.83
N LYS A 62 9.92 5.68 -14.76
CA LYS A 62 10.67 6.94 -14.58
C LYS A 62 11.46 6.98 -13.27
N MET A 63 10.90 6.46 -12.18
CA MET A 63 11.60 6.41 -10.88
C MET A 63 12.74 5.39 -10.89
N VAL A 64 12.54 4.23 -11.52
CA VAL A 64 13.57 3.18 -11.70
C VAL A 64 14.71 3.71 -12.57
N GLU A 65 14.40 4.29 -13.73
CA GLU A 65 15.39 4.88 -14.63
C GLU A 65 16.22 5.96 -13.93
N GLN A 66 15.58 6.79 -13.11
CA GLN A 66 16.27 7.84 -12.35
C GLN A 66 17.22 7.24 -11.31
N ALA A 67 16.79 6.22 -10.56
CA ALA A 67 17.62 5.57 -9.55
C ALA A 67 18.84 4.87 -10.17
N LEU A 68 18.63 4.10 -11.25
CA LEU A 68 19.67 3.41 -12.00
C LEU A 68 20.64 4.41 -12.66
N GLY A 69 20.10 5.48 -13.29
CA GLY A 69 20.89 6.52 -13.93
C GLY A 69 21.81 7.30 -12.98
N LEU A 70 21.49 7.33 -11.69
CA LEU A 70 22.31 7.89 -10.63
C LEU A 70 23.34 6.89 -10.05
N GLY A 71 23.23 5.60 -10.38
CA GLY A 71 24.16 4.56 -9.95
C GLY A 71 23.66 3.69 -8.81
N ALA A 72 22.37 3.68 -8.50
CA ALA A 72 21.79 2.64 -7.64
C ALA A 72 21.83 1.29 -8.36
N GLU A 73 22.04 0.22 -7.63
CA GLU A 73 21.85 -1.15 -8.12
C GLU A 73 20.46 -1.64 -7.71
N ILE A 74 19.80 -2.42 -8.55
CA ILE A 74 18.51 -3.02 -8.27
C ILE A 74 18.60 -4.53 -8.50
N GLU A 75 18.25 -5.32 -7.50
CA GLU A 75 18.28 -6.77 -7.52
C GLU A 75 16.86 -7.33 -7.38
N CYS A 76 16.52 -8.29 -8.23
CA CYS A 76 15.25 -9.01 -8.16
C CYS A 76 15.44 -10.25 -7.26
N ALA A 77 15.15 -10.09 -5.96
CA ALA A 77 15.26 -11.15 -4.97
C ALA A 77 14.31 -10.94 -3.80
N GLU A 78 13.93 -12.02 -3.12
CA GLU A 78 13.15 -11.95 -1.89
C GLU A 78 14.06 -12.02 -0.66
N VAL A 79 14.04 -10.98 0.17
CA VAL A 79 14.70 -11.03 1.48
C VAL A 79 13.85 -11.89 2.43
N THR A 80 14.40 -13.03 2.86
CA THR A 80 13.70 -14.00 3.72
C THR A 80 14.12 -13.91 5.18
N ALA A 81 15.30 -13.35 5.46
CA ALA A 81 15.79 -13.11 6.82
C ALA A 81 16.74 -11.91 6.85
N ILE A 82 16.87 -11.30 8.03
CA ILE A 82 17.83 -10.23 8.29
C ILE A 82 18.47 -10.46 9.66
N ALA A 83 19.78 -10.29 9.75
CA ALA A 83 20.55 -10.45 10.97
C ALA A 83 21.54 -9.30 11.15
N TYR A 84 21.72 -8.83 12.39
CA TYR A 84 22.70 -7.79 12.73
C TYR A 84 23.94 -8.37 13.37
N ASN A 85 25.09 -8.11 12.78
CA ASN A 85 26.39 -8.43 13.37
C ASN A 85 26.84 -7.27 14.27
N LYS A 86 26.56 -7.38 15.58
CA LYS A 86 26.89 -6.35 16.58
C LYS A 86 28.38 -6.03 16.69
N LYS A 87 29.26 -7.00 16.40
CA LYS A 87 30.73 -6.82 16.55
C LYS A 87 31.28 -5.98 15.40
N GLU A 88 30.83 -6.25 14.19
CA GLU A 88 31.33 -5.64 12.97
C GLU A 88 30.41 -4.56 12.42
N LYS A 89 29.25 -4.34 13.08
CA LYS A 89 28.27 -3.28 12.80
C LYS A 89 27.74 -3.28 11.35
N PHE A 90 27.29 -4.44 10.87
CA PHE A 90 26.63 -4.55 9.59
C PHE A 90 25.45 -5.55 9.65
N TYR A 91 24.58 -5.45 8.65
CA TYR A 91 23.45 -6.34 8.45
C TYR A 91 23.75 -7.35 7.35
N THR A 92 23.34 -8.61 7.56
CA THR A 92 23.26 -9.64 6.55
C THR A 92 21.80 -9.87 6.20
N LEU A 93 21.47 -9.73 4.92
CA LEU A 93 20.14 -9.97 4.36
C LEU A 93 20.22 -11.26 3.54
N THR A 94 19.47 -12.27 3.96
CA THR A 94 19.45 -13.58 3.31
C THR A 94 18.38 -13.60 2.21
N THR A 95 18.76 -14.08 1.03
CA THR A 95 17.86 -14.37 -0.10
C THR A 95 18.09 -15.79 -0.61
N PRO A 96 17.17 -16.37 -1.40
CA PRO A 96 17.38 -17.70 -2.02
C PRO A 96 18.63 -17.80 -2.89
N ASP A 97 19.06 -16.67 -3.48
CA ASP A 97 20.19 -16.61 -4.43
C ASP A 97 21.52 -16.23 -3.77
N GLY A 98 21.53 -15.96 -2.45
CA GLY A 98 22.72 -15.59 -1.68
C GLY A 98 22.47 -14.45 -0.70
N ASP A 99 23.51 -14.13 0.05
CA ASP A 99 23.45 -13.10 1.10
C ASP A 99 23.96 -11.75 0.60
N PHE A 100 23.31 -10.69 1.07
CA PHE A 100 23.74 -9.31 0.89
C PHE A 100 24.16 -8.70 2.21
N GLU A 101 25.16 -7.84 2.20
CA GLU A 101 25.67 -7.17 3.42
C GLU A 101 25.62 -5.64 3.28
N ALA A 102 25.17 -4.96 4.34
CA ALA A 102 25.11 -3.51 4.39
C ALA A 102 25.37 -2.94 5.79
N LYS A 103 25.92 -1.73 5.86
CA LYS A 103 26.06 -0.97 7.11
C LYS A 103 24.72 -0.49 7.65
N SER A 104 23.78 -0.18 6.76
CA SER A 104 22.44 0.31 7.11
C SER A 104 21.38 -0.31 6.20
N VAL A 105 20.15 -0.45 6.72
CA VAL A 105 19.00 -1.01 6.00
C VAL A 105 17.82 -0.05 6.07
N ILE A 106 17.16 0.17 4.93
CA ILE A 106 15.89 0.90 4.85
C ILE A 106 14.79 -0.10 4.47
N ILE A 107 13.82 -0.28 5.35
CA ILE A 107 12.67 -1.15 5.12
C ILE A 107 11.57 -0.33 4.44
N ALA A 108 11.31 -0.63 3.16
CA ALA A 108 10.34 0.07 2.30
C ALA A 108 9.37 -0.90 1.61
N VAL A 109 9.03 -2.00 2.30
CA VAL A 109 8.23 -3.13 1.78
C VAL A 109 6.76 -2.80 1.53
N GLY A 110 6.30 -1.61 1.91
CA GLY A 110 4.93 -1.17 1.72
C GLY A 110 3.91 -1.97 2.53
N SER A 111 2.66 -1.91 2.09
CA SER A 111 1.56 -2.72 2.62
C SER A 111 0.68 -3.18 1.48
N HIS A 112 0.04 -4.34 1.64
CA HIS A 112 -0.88 -4.90 0.65
C HIS A 112 -2.31 -4.74 1.14
N HIS A 113 -3.21 -4.38 0.23
CA HIS A 113 -4.64 -4.45 0.51
C HIS A 113 -5.03 -5.91 0.72
N ARG A 114 -5.82 -6.15 1.76
CA ARG A 114 -6.42 -7.46 1.96
C ARG A 114 -7.40 -7.72 0.82
N ARG A 115 -7.39 -8.95 0.35
CA ARG A 115 -8.24 -9.45 -0.71
C ARG A 115 -9.39 -10.25 -0.12
N LEU A 116 -10.48 -10.39 -0.86
CA LEU A 116 -11.56 -11.33 -0.50
C LEU A 116 -11.17 -12.75 -0.88
N GLY A 117 -10.27 -12.91 -1.86
CA GLY A 117 -9.80 -14.21 -2.35
C GLY A 117 -10.82 -14.93 -3.21
N LEU A 118 -11.71 -14.19 -3.86
CA LEU A 118 -12.72 -14.73 -4.76
C LEU A 118 -12.17 -14.92 -6.17
N GLU A 119 -12.76 -15.82 -6.92
CA GLU A 119 -12.39 -16.08 -8.33
C GLU A 119 -12.53 -14.81 -9.18
N GLY A 120 -11.55 -14.54 -10.04
CA GLY A 120 -11.52 -13.37 -10.92
C GLY A 120 -11.11 -12.06 -10.26
N GLU A 121 -10.74 -12.06 -8.95
CA GLU A 121 -10.41 -10.82 -8.26
C GLU A 121 -9.17 -10.12 -8.85
N GLU A 122 -8.13 -10.88 -9.17
CA GLU A 122 -6.88 -10.33 -9.71
C GLU A 122 -7.10 -9.64 -11.06
N GLU A 123 -7.86 -10.26 -11.95
CA GLU A 123 -8.13 -9.76 -13.29
C GLU A 123 -9.01 -8.52 -13.28
N LEU A 124 -9.86 -8.38 -12.26
CA LEU A 124 -10.78 -7.26 -12.12
C LEU A 124 -10.18 -6.05 -11.38
N VAL A 125 -8.98 -6.17 -10.80
CA VAL A 125 -8.28 -5.01 -10.22
C VAL A 125 -7.90 -4.03 -11.33
N GLY A 126 -8.37 -2.77 -11.20
CA GLY A 126 -8.29 -1.76 -12.26
C GLY A 126 -9.36 -1.87 -13.34
N HIS A 127 -10.17 -2.95 -13.31
CA HIS A 127 -11.29 -3.22 -14.23
C HIS A 127 -12.62 -3.33 -13.46
N GLY A 128 -12.83 -2.38 -12.53
CA GLY A 128 -14.03 -2.32 -11.68
C GLY A 128 -13.75 -2.60 -10.20
N ILE A 129 -12.62 -3.18 -9.83
CA ILE A 129 -12.18 -3.30 -8.45
C ILE A 129 -11.08 -2.27 -8.18
N SER A 130 -11.28 -1.44 -7.13
CA SER A 130 -10.30 -0.48 -6.63
C SER A 130 -10.11 -0.64 -5.11
N PHE A 131 -9.02 -0.06 -4.61
CA PHE A 131 -8.66 -0.01 -3.19
C PHE A 131 -8.48 1.43 -2.68
N CYS A 132 -8.74 2.45 -3.50
CA CYS A 132 -8.45 3.84 -3.17
C CYS A 132 -9.47 4.81 -3.79
N ALA A 133 -10.41 5.29 -2.98
CA ALA A 133 -11.42 6.26 -3.44
C ALA A 133 -10.81 7.59 -3.90
N VAL A 134 -9.71 8.03 -3.27
CA VAL A 134 -9.00 9.27 -3.65
C VAL A 134 -8.31 9.14 -5.00
N CYS A 135 -7.85 7.91 -5.34
CA CYS A 135 -7.15 7.64 -6.59
C CYS A 135 -8.13 7.49 -7.76
N ASP A 136 -9.13 6.62 -7.58
CA ASP A 136 -9.92 6.07 -8.67
C ASP A 136 -11.40 6.50 -8.63
N GLY A 137 -11.85 7.11 -7.54
CA GLY A 137 -13.27 7.46 -7.35
C GLY A 137 -13.85 8.30 -8.49
N ALA A 138 -13.07 9.23 -9.06
CA ALA A 138 -13.49 10.09 -10.14
C ALA A 138 -13.98 9.33 -11.39
N PHE A 139 -13.42 8.13 -11.66
CA PHE A 139 -13.81 7.29 -12.81
C PHE A 139 -15.25 6.76 -12.71
N TYR A 140 -15.80 6.71 -11.50
CA TYR A 140 -17.13 6.18 -11.20
C TYR A 140 -18.16 7.26 -10.91
N THR A 141 -17.89 8.52 -11.30
CA THR A 141 -18.82 9.66 -11.08
C THR A 141 -20.16 9.42 -11.76
N GLY A 142 -21.25 9.53 -10.98
CA GLY A 142 -22.62 9.27 -11.44
C GLY A 142 -23.00 7.80 -11.58
N GLY A 143 -22.09 6.89 -11.22
CA GLY A 143 -22.28 5.45 -11.26
C GLY A 143 -22.90 4.87 -9.97
N GLU A 144 -23.16 3.56 -10.01
CA GLU A 144 -23.60 2.77 -8.86
C GLU A 144 -22.36 2.05 -8.30
N ILE A 145 -21.95 2.42 -7.08
CA ILE A 145 -20.68 2.00 -6.47
C ILE A 145 -20.96 1.16 -5.22
N ALA A 146 -20.12 0.15 -4.96
CA ALA A 146 -20.12 -0.52 -3.67
C ALA A 146 -18.79 -0.30 -2.91
N VAL A 147 -18.87 -0.11 -1.60
CA VAL A 147 -17.73 -0.16 -0.67
C VAL A 147 -17.85 -1.42 0.17
N ILE A 148 -16.81 -2.25 0.16
CA ILE A 148 -16.78 -3.50 0.91
C ILE A 148 -15.97 -3.30 2.19
N GLY A 149 -16.67 -3.33 3.33
CA GLY A 149 -16.13 -3.07 4.66
C GLY A 149 -16.88 -1.97 5.40
N GLY A 150 -16.68 -1.85 6.71
CA GLY A 150 -17.41 -0.89 7.56
C GLY A 150 -16.55 -0.29 8.68
N GLY A 151 -15.22 -0.39 8.58
CA GLY A 151 -14.28 0.26 9.49
C GLY A 151 -14.01 1.73 9.12
N ASN A 152 -13.15 2.42 9.87
CA ASN A 152 -12.84 3.84 9.65
C ASN A 152 -12.35 4.13 8.22
N SER A 153 -11.49 3.31 7.65
CA SER A 153 -11.01 3.50 6.26
C SER A 153 -12.16 3.40 5.26
N ALA A 154 -12.99 2.36 5.38
CA ALA A 154 -14.16 2.16 4.52
C ALA A 154 -15.14 3.34 4.61
N ALA A 155 -15.38 3.85 5.82
CA ALA A 155 -16.30 4.97 6.04
C ALA A 155 -15.78 6.28 5.43
N VAL A 156 -14.48 6.57 5.55
CA VAL A 156 -13.86 7.75 4.91
C VAL A 156 -13.93 7.65 3.39
N GLU A 157 -13.64 6.50 2.81
CA GLU A 157 -13.78 6.26 1.37
C GLU A 157 -15.24 6.37 0.92
N ALA A 158 -16.16 5.79 1.69
CA ALA A 158 -17.60 5.88 1.40
C ALA A 158 -18.11 7.33 1.39
N LEU A 159 -17.67 8.17 2.33
CA LEU A 159 -18.04 9.60 2.34
C LEU A 159 -17.51 10.35 1.11
N LEU A 160 -16.33 10.01 0.61
CA LEU A 160 -15.78 10.59 -0.62
C LEU A 160 -16.61 10.15 -1.83
N LEU A 161 -16.85 8.85 -1.95
CA LEU A 161 -17.57 8.24 -3.07
C LEU A 161 -19.05 8.65 -3.09
N ALA A 162 -19.71 8.78 -1.93
CA ALA A 162 -21.11 9.21 -1.85
C ALA A 162 -21.37 10.59 -2.47
N LYS A 163 -20.37 11.49 -2.48
CA LYS A 163 -20.48 12.82 -3.09
C LYS A 163 -20.56 12.80 -4.61
N ILE A 164 -20.07 11.73 -5.24
CA ILE A 164 -19.94 11.60 -6.70
C ILE A 164 -20.81 10.49 -7.27
N ALA A 165 -21.16 9.49 -6.45
CA ALA A 165 -21.98 8.36 -6.88
C ALA A 165 -23.45 8.74 -7.05
N LYS A 166 -24.12 8.13 -8.03
CA LYS A 166 -25.59 8.10 -8.11
C LYS A 166 -26.18 7.31 -6.96
N LYS A 167 -25.58 6.16 -6.66
CA LYS A 167 -25.93 5.29 -5.54
C LYS A 167 -24.64 4.66 -4.98
N LEU A 168 -24.52 4.67 -3.66
CA LEU A 168 -23.45 3.98 -2.93
C LEU A 168 -24.04 2.89 -2.06
N THR A 169 -23.52 1.67 -2.17
CA THR A 169 -23.88 0.55 -1.30
C THR A 169 -22.70 0.15 -0.45
N ILE A 170 -22.83 0.23 0.88
CA ILE A 170 -21.81 -0.27 1.81
C ILE A 170 -22.18 -1.70 2.19
N VAL A 171 -21.29 -2.66 1.93
CA VAL A 171 -21.46 -4.07 2.30
C VAL A 171 -20.60 -4.34 3.52
N GLN A 172 -21.25 -4.58 4.66
CA GLN A 172 -20.60 -4.82 5.95
C GLN A 172 -20.92 -6.23 6.46
N ASN A 173 -19.89 -6.98 6.83
CA ASN A 173 -20.03 -8.36 7.33
C ASN A 173 -20.49 -8.44 8.79
N LEU A 174 -20.51 -7.33 9.53
CA LEU A 174 -20.95 -7.22 10.91
C LEU A 174 -22.34 -6.57 11.01
N PRO A 175 -23.02 -6.68 12.18
CA PRO A 175 -24.36 -6.12 12.40
C PRO A 175 -24.37 -4.58 12.47
N ASP A 176 -23.20 -3.93 12.59
CA ASP A 176 -23.05 -2.49 12.63
C ASP A 176 -21.73 -2.05 11.94
N LEU A 177 -21.65 -0.76 11.58
CA LEU A 177 -20.39 -0.15 11.19
C LEU A 177 -19.46 -0.09 12.41
N THR A 178 -18.17 -0.33 12.18
CA THR A 178 -17.12 -0.27 13.22
C THR A 178 -16.28 1.00 13.15
N CYS A 179 -16.71 1.97 12.35
CA CYS A 179 -16.11 3.30 12.27
C CYS A 179 -16.60 4.22 13.40
N GLU A 180 -16.04 5.43 13.48
CA GLU A 180 -16.45 6.46 14.42
C GLU A 180 -17.94 6.78 14.30
N ALA A 181 -18.61 6.97 15.43
CA ALA A 181 -20.07 7.16 15.50
C ALA A 181 -20.57 8.37 14.67
N ASN A 182 -19.82 9.48 14.65
CA ASN A 182 -20.17 10.64 13.86
C ASN A 182 -20.13 10.34 12.35
N THR A 183 -19.12 9.64 11.89
CA THR A 183 -18.97 9.22 10.49
C THR A 183 -20.08 8.25 10.08
N ALA A 184 -20.40 7.29 10.96
CA ALA A 184 -21.51 6.36 10.74
C ALA A 184 -22.86 7.08 10.65
N ALA A 185 -23.09 8.09 11.51
CA ALA A 185 -24.31 8.90 11.47
C ALA A 185 -24.42 9.72 10.18
N GLU A 186 -23.32 10.31 9.72
CA GLU A 186 -23.26 11.06 8.46
C GLU A 186 -23.62 10.15 7.28
N LEU A 187 -22.97 8.99 7.14
CA LEU A 187 -23.28 8.02 6.08
C LEU A 187 -24.74 7.57 6.10
N LYS A 188 -25.28 7.26 7.29
CA LYS A 188 -26.69 6.85 7.45
C LYS A 188 -27.69 7.97 7.08
N SER A 189 -27.28 9.24 7.08
CA SER A 189 -28.14 10.37 6.74
C SER A 189 -28.17 10.71 5.24
N MET A 190 -27.28 10.13 4.44
CA MET A 190 -27.17 10.43 3.00
C MET A 190 -28.23 9.64 2.22
N GLU A 191 -29.04 10.31 1.40
CA GLU A 191 -30.15 9.68 0.66
C GLU A 191 -29.70 8.66 -0.39
N ASN A 192 -28.48 8.84 -0.94
CA ASN A 192 -27.92 7.95 -1.95
C ASN A 192 -27.05 6.82 -1.37
N VAL A 193 -26.99 6.69 -0.03
CA VAL A 193 -26.21 5.65 0.64
C VAL A 193 -27.12 4.57 1.19
N GLU A 194 -26.89 3.33 0.79
CA GLU A 194 -27.51 2.14 1.36
C GLU A 194 -26.45 1.32 2.11
N ILE A 195 -26.77 0.83 3.31
CA ILE A 195 -25.87 -0.01 4.11
C ILE A 195 -26.51 -1.39 4.29
N ILE A 196 -25.81 -2.43 3.85
CA ILE A 196 -26.23 -3.81 3.96
C ILE A 196 -25.34 -4.49 5.00
N TYR A 197 -25.94 -4.84 6.15
CA TYR A 197 -25.26 -5.46 7.27
C TYR A 197 -25.29 -6.99 7.20
N ASN A 198 -24.44 -7.65 8.00
CA ASN A 198 -24.34 -9.11 8.11
C ASN A 198 -24.18 -9.76 6.72
N THR A 199 -23.42 -9.11 5.84
CA THR A 199 -23.39 -9.48 4.42
C THR A 199 -21.95 -9.50 3.92
N VAL A 200 -21.61 -10.53 3.16
CA VAL A 200 -20.29 -10.70 2.49
C VAL A 200 -20.48 -10.78 1.00
N VAL A 201 -19.43 -10.45 0.24
CA VAL A 201 -19.38 -10.72 -1.21
C VAL A 201 -19.08 -12.21 -1.38
N GLU A 202 -19.84 -12.88 -2.24
CA GLU A 202 -19.70 -14.30 -2.54
C GLU A 202 -19.10 -14.51 -3.94
N GLU A 203 -19.41 -13.59 -4.90
CA GLU A 203 -19.00 -13.72 -6.30
C GLU A 203 -18.90 -12.34 -6.96
N TYR A 204 -17.93 -12.18 -7.85
CA TYR A 204 -17.86 -11.05 -8.80
C TYR A 204 -18.61 -11.40 -10.07
N VAL A 205 -19.34 -10.46 -10.62
CA VAL A 205 -20.02 -10.59 -11.92
C VAL A 205 -19.33 -9.67 -12.92
N SER A 206 -18.77 -10.25 -13.97
CA SER A 206 -18.06 -9.51 -15.01
C SER A 206 -18.59 -9.81 -16.40
N GLU A 207 -18.44 -8.88 -17.32
CA GLU A 207 -18.74 -9.03 -18.73
C GLU A 207 -17.63 -8.32 -19.54
N GLY A 208 -17.06 -9.03 -20.51
CA GLY A 208 -15.99 -8.47 -21.35
C GLY A 208 -14.70 -8.11 -20.60
N GLY A 209 -14.48 -8.67 -19.41
CA GLY A 209 -13.32 -8.36 -18.56
C GLY A 209 -13.52 -7.18 -17.60
N GLU A 210 -14.70 -6.57 -17.61
CA GLU A 210 -15.06 -5.46 -16.71
C GLU A 210 -16.09 -5.92 -15.67
N LEU A 211 -16.00 -5.41 -14.43
CA LEU A 211 -16.98 -5.68 -13.38
C LEU A 211 -18.33 -5.03 -13.73
N THR A 212 -19.40 -5.81 -13.60
CA THR A 212 -20.78 -5.34 -13.83
C THR A 212 -21.70 -5.53 -12.65
N GLY A 213 -21.21 -6.21 -11.61
CA GLY A 213 -21.98 -6.48 -10.41
C GLY A 213 -21.27 -7.40 -9.43
N ILE A 214 -21.93 -7.65 -8.32
CA ILE A 214 -21.51 -8.62 -7.29
C ILE A 214 -22.70 -9.43 -6.82
N VAL A 215 -22.46 -10.68 -6.41
CA VAL A 215 -23.41 -11.46 -5.62
C VAL A 215 -23.01 -11.35 -4.15
N VAL A 216 -23.93 -10.94 -3.33
CA VAL A 216 -23.72 -10.82 -1.88
C VAL A 216 -24.57 -11.85 -1.15
N LYS A 217 -24.05 -12.34 -0.02
CA LYS A 217 -24.68 -13.34 0.83
C LYS A 217 -24.88 -12.79 2.24
N ASN A 218 -26.11 -12.82 2.70
CA ASN A 218 -26.41 -12.53 4.10
C ASN A 218 -25.91 -13.70 4.98
N THR A 219 -25.07 -13.41 5.96
CA THR A 219 -24.40 -14.43 6.78
C THR A 219 -25.33 -15.10 7.80
N GLU A 220 -26.46 -14.47 8.15
CA GLU A 220 -27.44 -15.01 9.10
C GLU A 220 -28.48 -15.89 8.41
N THR A 221 -28.97 -15.44 7.25
CA THR A 221 -30.06 -16.11 6.54
C THR A 221 -29.58 -17.02 5.39
N GLY A 222 -28.35 -16.82 4.93
CA GLY A 222 -27.81 -17.47 3.73
C GLY A 222 -28.40 -16.95 2.42
N ALA A 223 -29.25 -15.92 2.45
CA ALA A 223 -29.89 -15.36 1.27
C ALA A 223 -28.87 -14.71 0.34
N LEU A 224 -28.95 -15.02 -0.94
CA LEU A 224 -28.12 -14.42 -2.01
C LEU A 224 -28.89 -13.28 -2.66
N THR A 225 -28.18 -12.18 -2.92
CA THR A 225 -28.71 -11.02 -3.65
C THR A 225 -27.68 -10.56 -4.69
N LYS A 226 -28.11 -10.33 -5.92
CA LYS A 226 -27.28 -9.74 -6.97
C LYS A 226 -27.42 -8.22 -6.92
N LEU A 227 -26.28 -7.53 -6.80
CA LEU A 227 -26.19 -6.07 -6.87
C LEU A 227 -25.53 -5.70 -8.17
N LYS A 228 -26.16 -4.82 -8.95
CA LYS A 228 -25.53 -4.18 -10.09
C LYS A 228 -24.65 -3.05 -9.56
N VAL A 229 -23.39 -3.03 -9.94
CA VAL A 229 -22.45 -1.97 -9.62
C VAL A 229 -21.51 -1.72 -10.80
N ASP A 230 -21.12 -0.47 -10.99
CA ASP A 230 -20.14 -0.06 -12.00
C ASP A 230 -18.70 -0.18 -11.47
N GLY A 231 -18.56 -0.22 -10.14
CA GLY A 231 -17.28 -0.43 -9.47
C GLY A 231 -17.42 -0.75 -7.99
N ILE A 232 -16.41 -1.41 -7.45
CA ILE A 232 -16.32 -1.70 -6.01
C ILE A 232 -15.00 -1.20 -5.44
N PHE A 233 -15.05 -0.75 -4.19
CA PHE A 233 -13.89 -0.33 -3.41
C PHE A 233 -13.70 -1.29 -2.24
N LEU A 234 -12.61 -2.07 -2.27
CA LEU A 234 -12.30 -3.03 -1.22
C LEU A 234 -11.59 -2.34 -0.06
N ALA A 235 -12.31 -2.07 1.01
CA ALA A 235 -11.82 -1.42 2.23
C ALA A 235 -11.81 -2.39 3.44
N VAL A 236 -11.38 -3.63 3.21
CA VAL A 236 -11.34 -4.72 4.19
C VAL A 236 -10.03 -4.78 5.00
N GLY A 237 -9.22 -3.72 4.90
CA GLY A 237 -7.98 -3.54 5.63
C GLY A 237 -6.73 -3.74 4.78
N MET A 238 -5.59 -3.42 5.41
CA MET A 238 -4.26 -3.58 4.82
C MET A 238 -3.42 -4.50 5.69
N SER A 239 -2.41 -5.12 5.09
CA SER A 239 -1.44 -5.95 5.79
C SER A 239 -0.03 -5.60 5.32
N PRO A 240 0.84 -5.05 6.17
CA PRO A 240 2.24 -4.84 5.82
C PRO A 240 3.01 -6.17 5.89
N ALA A 241 3.97 -6.36 4.97
CA ALA A 241 4.81 -7.56 4.91
C ALA A 241 6.04 -7.42 5.84
N THR A 242 5.81 -7.27 7.14
CA THR A 242 6.86 -6.92 8.12
C THR A 242 7.26 -8.05 9.06
N ASP A 243 6.71 -9.25 8.91
CA ASP A 243 6.93 -10.36 9.82
C ASP A 243 8.40 -10.75 9.99
N ILE A 244 9.21 -10.65 8.93
CA ILE A 244 10.63 -10.98 8.95
C ILE A 244 11.48 -9.98 9.75
N PHE A 245 10.92 -8.83 10.11
CA PHE A 245 11.65 -7.76 10.83
C PHE A 245 11.36 -7.71 12.33
N LYS A 246 10.57 -8.65 12.88
CA LYS A 246 10.13 -8.67 14.29
C LYS A 246 11.27 -8.62 15.30
N ASP A 247 12.41 -9.24 14.96
CA ASP A 247 13.55 -9.33 15.87
C ASP A 247 14.47 -8.11 15.81
N ILE A 248 14.28 -7.22 14.84
CA ILE A 248 15.16 -6.07 14.59
C ILE A 248 14.43 -4.73 14.56
N ALA A 249 13.09 -4.72 14.60
CA ALA A 249 12.29 -3.50 14.48
C ALA A 249 11.06 -3.53 15.37
N PRO A 250 10.66 -2.40 15.99
CA PRO A 250 9.41 -2.30 16.73
C PRO A 250 8.22 -2.32 15.78
N ILE A 251 7.27 -3.25 16.05
CA ILE A 251 6.06 -3.46 15.24
C ILE A 251 4.83 -3.27 16.11
N ASP A 252 3.81 -2.58 15.59
CA ASP A 252 2.55 -2.39 16.29
C ASP A 252 1.65 -3.66 16.20
N PRO A 253 0.54 -3.74 16.96
CA PRO A 253 -0.35 -4.90 16.94
C PRO A 253 -1.00 -5.18 15.57
N TYR A 254 -0.93 -4.24 14.62
CA TYR A 254 -1.47 -4.39 13.26
C TYR A 254 -0.40 -4.75 12.23
N GLY A 255 0.85 -4.93 12.66
CA GLY A 255 1.98 -5.30 11.83
C GLY A 255 2.78 -4.12 11.27
N TYR A 256 2.44 -2.86 11.58
CA TYR A 256 3.14 -1.70 11.05
C TYR A 256 4.40 -1.37 11.85
N LEU A 257 5.47 -1.00 11.14
CA LEU A 257 6.72 -0.52 11.75
C LEU A 257 6.50 0.81 12.47
N ILE A 258 6.95 0.90 13.72
CA ILE A 258 6.90 2.11 14.52
C ILE A 258 8.19 2.89 14.27
N ALA A 259 8.09 4.04 13.62
CA ALA A 259 9.23 4.90 13.29
C ALA A 259 8.87 6.37 13.46
N SER A 260 9.87 7.19 13.73
CA SER A 260 9.78 8.65 13.75
C SER A 260 9.60 9.24 12.34
N ASP A 261 9.44 10.56 12.22
CA ASP A 261 9.22 11.23 10.94
C ASP A 261 10.41 11.11 9.97
N ASP A 262 11.62 10.92 10.47
CA ASP A 262 12.82 10.65 9.69
C ASP A 262 13.08 9.14 9.44
N GLY A 263 12.11 8.30 9.78
CA GLY A 263 12.17 6.86 9.57
C GLY A 263 12.96 6.08 10.62
N ASP A 264 13.55 6.74 11.62
CA ASP A 264 14.30 6.08 12.67
C ASP A 264 13.35 5.26 13.57
N MET A 265 13.70 4.00 13.78
CA MET A 265 12.96 3.06 14.64
C MET A 265 13.59 2.88 16.01
N GLY A 266 14.63 3.63 16.35
CA GLY A 266 15.42 3.42 17.56
C GLY A 266 16.29 2.16 17.51
N CYS A 267 16.49 1.59 16.35
CA CYS A 267 17.31 0.41 16.08
C CYS A 267 18.57 0.82 15.32
N GLU A 268 19.73 0.29 15.73
CA GLU A 268 21.03 0.69 15.17
C GLU A 268 21.08 0.47 13.66
N GLY A 269 21.09 1.55 12.86
CA GLY A 269 21.24 1.50 11.40
C GLY A 269 20.03 0.97 10.61
N VAL A 270 18.85 0.83 11.23
CA VAL A 270 17.62 0.39 10.55
C VAL A 270 16.60 1.51 10.51
N PHE A 271 16.07 1.77 9.33
CA PHE A 271 15.09 2.81 9.05
C PHE A 271 13.88 2.25 8.32
N ALA A 272 12.73 2.89 8.45
CA ALA A 272 11.52 2.51 7.74
C ALA A 272 10.99 3.66 6.87
N ALA A 273 10.44 3.32 5.69
CA ALA A 273 9.85 4.29 4.77
C ALA A 273 8.59 3.74 4.10
N GLY A 274 7.63 4.62 3.83
CA GLY A 274 6.42 4.30 3.09
C GLY A 274 5.35 3.61 3.93
N ASP A 275 4.51 2.84 3.25
CA ASP A 275 3.24 2.37 3.78
C ASP A 275 3.35 1.21 4.78
N CYS A 276 4.54 0.62 4.93
CA CYS A 276 4.83 -0.32 6.02
C CYS A 276 4.96 0.35 7.39
N ARG A 277 5.08 1.70 7.44
CA ARG A 277 5.10 2.47 8.68
C ARG A 277 3.71 2.67 9.26
N LYS A 278 3.63 2.80 10.60
CA LYS A 278 2.45 3.30 11.29
C LYS A 278 2.25 4.78 10.96
N LYS A 279 1.28 5.10 10.11
CA LYS A 279 0.93 6.47 9.70
C LYS A 279 -0.54 6.59 9.27
N GLY A 280 -1.07 7.82 9.27
CA GLY A 280 -2.48 8.08 8.94
C GLY A 280 -2.76 8.19 7.45
N VAL A 281 -1.77 8.62 6.63
CA VAL A 281 -1.97 8.86 5.19
C VAL A 281 -1.01 7.98 4.39
N ARG A 282 -1.56 7.22 3.45
CA ARG A 282 -0.84 6.34 2.52
C ARG A 282 -1.11 6.81 1.11
N GLN A 283 -0.14 7.52 0.53
CA GLN A 283 -0.15 8.09 -0.82
C GLN A 283 1.26 8.03 -1.40
N ILE A 284 1.40 8.07 -2.72
CA ILE A 284 2.70 8.11 -3.39
C ILE A 284 3.54 9.27 -2.85
N SER A 285 2.95 10.47 -2.72
CA SER A 285 3.63 11.66 -2.20
C SER A 285 4.16 11.48 -0.77
N THR A 286 3.40 10.83 0.13
CA THR A 286 3.88 10.57 1.50
C THR A 286 4.90 9.44 1.54
N ALA A 287 4.82 8.46 0.64
CA ALA A 287 5.82 7.40 0.51
C ALA A 287 7.16 7.95 0.02
N THR A 288 7.15 8.83 -0.99
CA THR A 288 8.39 9.49 -1.48
C THR A 288 9.01 10.39 -0.42
N SER A 289 8.19 11.14 0.34
CA SER A 289 8.67 11.93 1.49
C SER A 289 9.37 11.06 2.53
N ASP A 290 8.75 9.95 2.94
CA ASP A 290 9.35 9.01 3.88
C ASP A 290 10.69 8.46 3.37
N GLY A 291 10.75 8.09 2.07
CA GLY A 291 11.96 7.58 1.44
C GLY A 291 13.12 8.58 1.50
N ALA A 292 12.83 9.86 1.22
CA ALA A 292 13.83 10.92 1.30
C ALA A 292 14.34 11.11 2.75
N CYS A 293 13.45 11.16 3.72
CA CYS A 293 13.80 11.34 5.13
C CYS A 293 14.64 10.16 5.67
N ALA A 294 14.18 8.94 5.44
CA ALA A 294 14.88 7.72 5.87
C ALA A 294 16.27 7.60 5.24
N ALA A 295 16.40 7.94 3.95
CA ALA A 295 17.70 7.92 3.28
C ALA A 295 18.70 8.91 3.90
N LEU A 296 18.27 10.13 4.19
CA LEU A 296 19.13 11.13 4.83
C LEU A 296 19.54 10.73 6.25
N ALA A 297 18.64 10.10 7.00
CA ALA A 297 18.94 9.56 8.33
C ALA A 297 19.94 8.39 8.24
N ALA A 298 19.71 7.44 7.30
CA ALA A 298 20.62 6.33 7.05
C ALA A 298 22.02 6.80 6.60
N CYS A 299 22.10 7.83 5.75
CA CYS A 299 23.38 8.41 5.34
C CYS A 299 24.15 8.97 6.54
N LYS A 300 23.48 9.72 7.43
CA LYS A 300 24.10 10.24 8.66
C LYS A 300 24.61 9.12 9.57
N TYR A 301 23.83 8.05 9.71
CA TYR A 301 24.25 6.89 10.48
C TYR A 301 25.53 6.27 9.90
N VAL A 302 25.55 6.00 8.58
CA VAL A 302 26.72 5.43 7.89
C VAL A 302 27.96 6.33 8.02
N ASP A 303 27.78 7.67 7.96
CA ASP A 303 28.89 8.62 8.13
C ASP A 303 29.42 8.67 9.59
N SER A 304 28.68 8.17 10.54
CA SER A 304 29.07 8.12 11.97
C SER A 304 29.82 6.84 12.38
N LEU A 305 29.88 5.84 11.49
CA LEU A 305 30.58 4.56 11.72
C LEU A 305 32.08 4.67 11.51
#